data_a8f321e854df77fb2647716093ed5602
#
_entry.id   a8f321e854df77fb2647716093ed5602
#
_cell.length_a   1.000
_cell.length_b   1.000
_cell.length_c   1.000
_cell.angle_alpha   90.00
_cell.angle_beta   90.00
_cell.angle_gamma   90.00
#
_symmetry.space_group_name_H-M   'P 1'
#
loop_
_entity.id
_entity.type
_entity.pdbx_description
1 polymer ?
#
loop_
_entity_poly.entity_id
_entity_poly.type
_entity_poly.pdbx_seq_one_letter_code
_entity_poly.pdbx_strand_id
1 'polypeptide(L)'
;MKRSFPLVLFLLASACASAPPRPAEPVHVVIVGTTDVHGWFNGHIETPPGGGAGVVWGGLPALASYVEAIRKENDGRVVLVDSGDMFQGTLESNMFEGEAVVRGYNILGYHAAAVGNHEFDFGPVGPDAIVRNPGDDELGALKRNAGLANFPFLSANMVEKATGKTPAWAKRYTIVRSGAAKIGIIGLSTPDTPNVTMGANVISLDFTDPVAATIAAAKELRAQGVDAIVVAAHIGGRCTKTDDPHSLESCDRQQEAVHLLEELPPGTIDAFFAGHSHSQMRHYINGIPTAQGLAYSREFSTIDLWVDVDNDKVVKSDIRPPTMICSFVYEGTDQCDPRSAPANAKLIPRAFLGNTMSPDARVAATVDPFLRRVAAKRDEKLGVSTTAVLKRGYSGESPLGNVIADAIREASGADIAVMNSGGIRSDLPAGELTYGDIFAVSPFDNYPAVVIMNAAQIAEMLRATTSGNRGILQVSGIRYTVDAAKDADKDPAVRNRVTSITLPDGSPLDPQKLYSVVMPDFIAAGGDGMADLMKSIPPDRVQIFYARPIRDTLVDVLKKWNRPLSPAVEGRITMLNLEPAK
;
A
#
# COMPACT_ATOMS: atom_id res chain seq x y z
N MET A 1 -4.77 97.51 -44.99
CA MET A 1 -5.25 96.14 -45.10
C MET A 1 -4.28 95.23 -44.34
N LYS A 2 -4.65 94.88 -43.08
CA LYS A 2 -3.82 93.93 -42.24
C LYS A 2 -4.49 92.57 -42.28
N ARG A 3 -3.82 91.56 -42.81
CA ARG A 3 -4.33 90.19 -42.82
C ARG A 3 -3.73 89.47 -41.59
N SER A 4 -4.61 89.06 -40.67
CA SER A 4 -4.27 88.21 -39.49
C SER A 4 -4.35 86.74 -39.92
N PHE A 5 -3.27 85.99 -39.71
CA PHE A 5 -3.22 84.52 -39.84
C PHE A 5 -3.52 83.91 -38.47
N PRO A 6 -4.44 82.92 -38.36
CA PRO A 6 -4.60 82.18 -37.09
C PRO A 6 -3.54 81.09 -36.98
N LEU A 7 -2.89 81.07 -35.82
CA LEU A 7 -1.93 80.01 -35.41
C LEU A 7 -2.74 78.81 -34.92
N VAL A 8 -2.68 77.70 -35.68
CA VAL A 8 -3.28 76.44 -35.26
C VAL A 8 -2.27 75.66 -34.43
N LEU A 9 -2.54 75.53 -33.12
CA LEU A 9 -1.73 74.77 -32.17
C LEU A 9 -2.12 73.31 -32.25
N PHE A 10 -1.28 72.44 -32.81
CA PHE A 10 -1.46 70.98 -32.78
C PHE A 10 -0.98 70.45 -31.42
N LEU A 11 -1.94 70.07 -30.55
CA LEU A 11 -1.67 69.27 -29.36
C LEU A 11 -1.41 67.83 -29.76
N LEU A 12 -0.13 67.41 -29.71
CA LEU A 12 0.26 66.00 -29.79
C LEU A 12 -0.09 65.33 -28.46
N ALA A 13 -1.22 64.62 -28.43
CA ALA A 13 -1.53 63.69 -27.33
C ALA A 13 -0.62 62.47 -27.45
N SER A 14 0.46 62.39 -26.64
CA SER A 14 1.25 61.17 -26.44
C SER A 14 0.39 60.18 -25.68
N ALA A 15 -0.21 59.23 -26.38
CA ALA A 15 -0.78 58.06 -25.77
C ALA A 15 0.37 57.21 -25.19
N CYS A 16 0.53 57.25 -23.87
CA CYS A 16 1.30 56.22 -23.18
C CYS A 16 0.59 54.88 -23.36
N ALA A 17 0.97 54.10 -24.36
CA ALA A 17 0.62 52.70 -24.41
C ALA A 17 1.29 52.02 -23.19
N SER A 18 0.50 51.71 -22.17
CA SER A 18 0.96 50.85 -21.08
C SER A 18 1.41 49.53 -21.70
N ALA A 19 2.66 49.12 -21.44
CA ALA A 19 3.15 47.80 -21.82
C ALA A 19 2.14 46.76 -21.32
N PRO A 20 1.85 45.70 -22.09
CA PRO A 20 1.01 44.64 -21.59
C PRO A 20 1.56 44.12 -20.27
N PRO A 21 0.70 43.82 -19.28
CA PRO A 21 1.17 43.29 -18.02
C PRO A 21 2.03 42.07 -18.29
N ARG A 22 3.22 42.02 -17.64
CA ARG A 22 4.10 40.87 -17.74
C ARG A 22 3.30 39.64 -17.24
N PRO A 23 3.29 38.51 -17.96
CA PRO A 23 2.63 37.30 -17.46
C PRO A 23 3.11 37.03 -16.04
N ALA A 24 2.21 36.70 -15.10
CA ALA A 24 2.60 36.32 -13.76
C ALA A 24 3.52 35.11 -13.83
N GLU A 25 4.59 35.11 -13.02
CA GLU A 25 5.47 33.92 -12.96
C GLU A 25 4.65 32.72 -12.44
N PRO A 26 4.82 31.51 -13.03
CA PRO A 26 4.09 30.35 -12.57
C PRO A 26 4.33 30.07 -11.08
N VAL A 27 3.27 29.76 -10.36
CA VAL A 27 3.35 29.41 -8.93
C VAL A 27 3.96 28.01 -8.79
N HIS A 28 5.10 27.91 -8.12
CA HIS A 28 5.72 26.63 -7.81
C HIS A 28 5.00 26.01 -6.60
N VAL A 29 4.43 24.83 -6.79
CA VAL A 29 3.77 24.02 -5.76
C VAL A 29 4.44 22.66 -5.68
N VAL A 30 4.77 22.21 -4.47
CA VAL A 30 5.36 20.90 -4.21
C VAL A 30 4.30 19.97 -3.66
N ILE A 31 4.07 18.86 -4.36
CA ILE A 31 3.18 17.80 -3.89
C ILE A 31 4.05 16.71 -3.25
N VAL A 32 3.77 16.37 -2.00
CA VAL A 32 4.43 15.29 -1.26
C VAL A 32 3.43 14.17 -1.07
N GLY A 33 3.78 12.97 -1.49
CA GLY A 33 2.94 11.78 -1.41
C GLY A 33 3.55 10.67 -0.56
N THR A 34 2.73 10.11 0.32
CA THR A 34 2.99 8.84 1.03
C THR A 34 2.01 7.78 0.57
N THR A 35 2.30 6.53 0.88
CA THR A 35 1.45 5.38 0.54
C THR A 35 1.78 4.19 1.43
N ASP A 36 0.82 3.29 1.62
CA ASP A 36 1.03 1.97 2.21
C ASP A 36 1.78 2.04 3.55
N VAL A 37 1.37 2.97 4.42
CA VAL A 37 2.01 3.17 5.74
C VAL A 37 1.82 1.95 6.64
N HIS A 38 0.66 1.25 6.50
CA HIS A 38 0.39 -0.02 7.17
C HIS A 38 0.67 0.02 8.68
N GLY A 39 0.30 1.12 9.33
CA GLY A 39 0.49 1.28 10.77
C GLY A 39 1.93 1.48 11.23
N TRP A 40 2.93 1.55 10.35
CA TRP A 40 4.32 1.78 10.70
C TRP A 40 4.60 3.25 11.01
N PHE A 41 3.79 3.83 11.88
CA PHE A 41 3.90 5.25 12.24
C PHE A 41 5.13 5.58 13.09
N ASN A 42 5.75 4.60 13.75
CA ASN A 42 6.97 4.78 14.56
C ASN A 42 8.26 4.36 13.82
N GLY A 43 8.16 3.95 12.55
CA GLY A 43 9.31 3.46 11.77
C GLY A 43 9.74 2.04 12.15
N HIS A 44 10.83 1.61 11.53
CA HIS A 44 11.41 0.29 11.71
C HIS A 44 12.74 0.39 12.42
N ILE A 45 13.06 -0.55 13.29
CA ILE A 45 14.42 -0.76 13.79
C ILE A 45 14.96 -2.00 13.10
N GLU A 46 15.93 -1.84 12.22
CA GLU A 46 16.57 -2.93 11.52
C GLU A 46 18.07 -2.93 11.81
N THR A 47 18.64 -4.14 11.97
CA THR A 47 20.08 -4.32 12.14
C THR A 47 20.70 -4.78 10.81
N PRO A 48 21.85 -4.22 10.39
CA PRO A 48 22.54 -4.67 9.19
C PRO A 48 22.86 -6.17 9.21
N PRO A 49 22.82 -6.88 8.09
CA PRO A 49 23.09 -8.31 8.01
C PRO A 49 24.47 -8.72 8.57
N GLY A 50 25.45 -7.80 8.55
CA GLY A 50 26.80 -7.99 9.12
C GLY A 50 26.91 -7.68 10.60
N GLY A 51 25.83 -7.36 11.30
CA GLY A 51 25.82 -6.86 12.67
C GLY A 51 26.10 -5.34 12.74
N GLY A 52 25.98 -4.77 13.91
CA GLY A 52 26.17 -3.34 14.15
C GLY A 52 24.98 -2.67 14.84
N ALA A 53 25.00 -1.37 14.96
CA ALA A 53 23.89 -0.61 15.55
C ALA A 53 22.66 -0.67 14.63
N GLY A 54 21.50 -0.95 15.19
CA GLY A 54 20.24 -0.86 14.49
C GLY A 54 19.94 0.57 14.06
N VAL A 55 19.36 0.72 12.89
CA VAL A 55 18.93 2.02 12.33
C VAL A 55 17.42 2.12 12.44
N VAL A 56 16.92 3.27 12.93
CA VAL A 56 15.51 3.61 12.81
C VAL A 56 15.28 4.16 11.40
N TRP A 57 14.44 3.49 10.63
CA TRP A 57 14.10 3.81 9.25
C TRP A 57 12.59 4.03 9.14
N GLY A 58 12.18 5.15 8.57
CA GLY A 58 10.78 5.52 8.44
C GLY A 58 10.18 6.19 9.66
N GLY A 59 8.84 6.20 9.69
CA GLY A 59 8.02 6.72 10.76
C GLY A 59 7.58 8.18 10.60
N LEU A 60 6.38 8.48 11.09
CA LEU A 60 5.76 9.80 10.96
C LEU A 60 6.53 10.92 11.67
N PRO A 61 7.14 10.70 12.87
CA PRO A 61 7.97 11.73 13.50
C PRO A 61 9.17 12.14 12.64
N ALA A 62 9.82 11.19 11.97
CA ALA A 62 10.92 11.49 11.06
C ALA A 62 10.42 12.16 9.78
N LEU A 63 9.35 11.65 9.15
CA LEU A 63 8.71 12.26 7.98
C LEU A 63 8.36 13.73 8.21
N ALA A 64 7.87 14.08 9.40
CA ALA A 64 7.50 15.46 9.73
C ALA A 64 8.65 16.44 9.55
N SER A 65 9.89 16.05 9.88
CA SER A 65 11.06 16.94 9.69
C SER A 65 11.36 17.18 8.21
N TYR A 66 11.16 16.20 7.35
CA TYR A 66 11.30 16.37 5.89
C TYR A 66 10.23 17.29 5.32
N VAL A 67 8.96 17.05 5.70
CA VAL A 67 7.83 17.89 5.26
C VAL A 67 8.05 19.35 5.70
N GLU A 68 8.53 19.58 6.91
CA GLU A 68 8.82 20.92 7.41
C GLU A 68 9.99 21.58 6.65
N ALA A 69 11.05 20.83 6.31
CA ALA A 69 12.14 21.32 5.48
C ALA A 69 11.65 21.73 4.09
N ILE A 70 10.79 20.92 3.46
CA ILE A 70 10.18 21.23 2.15
C ILE A 70 9.26 22.46 2.26
N ARG A 71 8.44 22.56 3.31
CA ARG A 71 7.59 23.74 3.56
C ARG A 71 8.41 25.01 3.69
N LYS A 72 9.51 24.96 4.43
CA LYS A 72 10.41 26.10 4.61
C LYS A 72 11.08 26.53 3.31
N GLU A 73 11.51 25.56 2.47
CA GLU A 73 12.13 25.85 1.17
C GLU A 73 11.15 26.51 0.19
N ASN A 74 9.86 26.18 0.29
CA ASN A 74 8.84 26.57 -0.69
C ASN A 74 7.81 27.58 -0.13
N ASP A 75 8.14 28.33 0.91
CA ASP A 75 7.26 29.32 1.56
C ASP A 75 5.88 28.75 1.91
N GLY A 76 5.81 27.50 2.35
CA GLY A 76 4.58 26.80 2.69
C GLY A 76 3.76 26.29 1.51
N ARG A 77 4.20 26.48 0.27
CA ARG A 77 3.47 25.97 -0.92
C ARG A 77 3.70 24.47 -1.12
N VAL A 78 3.18 23.70 -0.18
CA VAL A 78 3.26 22.24 -0.14
C VAL A 78 1.89 21.65 0.04
N VAL A 79 1.55 20.64 -0.75
CA VAL A 79 0.35 19.81 -0.60
C VAL A 79 0.78 18.41 -0.22
N LEU A 80 0.28 17.89 0.90
CA LEU A 80 0.62 16.57 1.42
C LEU A 80 -0.57 15.63 1.22
N VAL A 81 -0.37 14.52 0.52
CA VAL A 81 -1.38 13.52 0.18
C VAL A 81 -0.93 12.12 0.58
N ASP A 82 -1.89 11.22 0.80
CA ASP A 82 -1.63 9.80 1.01
C ASP A 82 -2.43 8.96 0.02
N SER A 83 -1.82 7.90 -0.50
CA SER A 83 -2.42 7.01 -1.49
C SER A 83 -3.06 5.76 -0.89
N GLY A 84 -3.40 5.77 0.41
CA GLY A 84 -4.15 4.70 1.07
C GLY A 84 -3.30 3.62 1.73
N ASP A 85 -3.98 2.64 2.35
CA ASP A 85 -3.41 1.60 3.20
C ASP A 85 -2.63 2.18 4.39
N MET A 86 -3.30 3.06 5.14
CA MET A 86 -2.71 3.77 6.26
C MET A 86 -2.60 2.91 7.52
N PHE A 87 -3.58 2.05 7.81
CA PHE A 87 -3.89 1.61 9.18
C PHE A 87 -3.35 0.24 9.55
N GLN A 88 -3.68 -0.76 8.74
CA GLN A 88 -3.49 -2.17 9.08
C GLN A 88 -2.03 -2.60 8.86
N GLY A 89 -1.41 -3.24 9.87
CA GLY A 89 -0.08 -3.84 9.68
C GLY A 89 0.76 -3.98 10.95
N THR A 90 0.67 -3.08 11.93
CA THR A 90 1.42 -3.19 13.19
C THR A 90 0.49 -3.38 14.39
N LEU A 91 0.99 -4.02 15.44
CA LEU A 91 0.24 -4.19 16.68
C LEU A 91 -0.20 -2.84 17.26
N GLU A 92 0.69 -1.86 17.18
CA GLU A 92 0.48 -0.51 17.70
C GLU A 92 -0.63 0.24 16.98
N SER A 93 -0.82 -0.02 15.70
CA SER A 93 -1.90 0.55 14.91
C SER A 93 -3.18 -0.27 15.06
N ASN A 94 -3.08 -1.60 14.90
CA ASN A 94 -4.25 -2.48 14.86
C ASN A 94 -5.02 -2.50 16.18
N MET A 95 -4.34 -2.47 17.33
CA MET A 95 -5.01 -2.40 18.65
C MET A 95 -5.86 -1.14 18.86
N PHE A 96 -5.71 -0.15 18.01
CA PHE A 96 -6.49 1.10 18.03
C PHE A 96 -7.17 1.37 16.68
N GLU A 97 -7.24 0.32 15.83
CA GLU A 97 -7.92 0.36 14.53
C GLU A 97 -7.48 1.57 13.68
N GLY A 98 -6.17 1.89 13.68
CA GLY A 98 -5.59 2.97 12.88
C GLY A 98 -5.64 4.37 13.49
N GLU A 99 -6.25 4.60 14.66
CA GLU A 99 -6.38 5.92 15.28
C GLU A 99 -5.03 6.65 15.43
N ALA A 100 -3.95 5.94 15.76
CA ALA A 100 -2.61 6.51 15.93
C ALA A 100 -2.09 7.17 14.65
N VAL A 101 -2.32 6.53 13.50
CA VAL A 101 -1.91 7.06 12.19
C VAL A 101 -2.69 8.32 11.85
N VAL A 102 -4.02 8.30 12.01
CA VAL A 102 -4.87 9.47 11.74
C VAL A 102 -4.47 10.68 12.59
N ARG A 103 -4.18 10.46 13.88
CA ARG A 103 -3.72 11.54 14.77
C ARG A 103 -2.35 12.08 14.36
N GLY A 104 -1.43 11.22 13.94
CA GLY A 104 -0.14 11.62 13.37
C GLY A 104 -0.31 12.46 12.10
N TYR A 105 -1.18 12.03 11.18
CA TYR A 105 -1.49 12.74 9.93
C TYR A 105 -2.12 14.11 10.19
N ASN A 106 -2.98 14.22 11.21
CA ASN A 106 -3.55 15.51 11.61
C ASN A 106 -2.46 16.52 12.03
N ILE A 107 -1.42 16.10 12.76
CA ILE A 107 -0.30 16.96 13.14
C ILE A 107 0.61 17.29 11.95
N LEU A 108 0.85 16.32 11.06
CA LEU A 108 1.62 16.53 9.82
C LEU A 108 0.91 17.49 8.86
N GLY A 109 -0.42 17.62 8.98
CA GLY A 109 -1.23 18.49 8.14
C GLY A 109 -1.46 17.90 6.74
N TYR A 110 -1.86 16.63 6.66
CA TYR A 110 -2.31 16.04 5.42
C TYR A 110 -3.53 16.78 4.88
N HIS A 111 -3.60 16.90 3.55
CA HIS A 111 -4.67 17.59 2.86
C HIS A 111 -5.75 16.62 2.37
N ALA A 112 -5.38 15.37 2.10
CA ALA A 112 -6.27 14.30 1.71
C ALA A 112 -5.56 12.94 1.84
N ALA A 113 -6.34 11.86 1.98
CA ALA A 113 -5.89 10.49 1.83
C ALA A 113 -6.85 9.70 0.95
N ALA A 114 -6.34 8.90 0.02
CA ALA A 114 -7.14 7.92 -0.69
C ALA A 114 -7.56 6.78 0.26
N VAL A 115 -8.65 6.10 -0.08
CA VAL A 115 -9.09 4.90 0.62
C VAL A 115 -8.44 3.68 -0.05
N GLY A 116 -7.56 2.98 0.66
CA GLY A 116 -6.98 1.72 0.23
C GLY A 116 -7.87 0.52 0.58
N ASN A 117 -7.44 -0.68 0.23
CA ASN A 117 -8.18 -1.90 0.53
C ASN A 117 -8.07 -2.28 2.02
N HIS A 118 -6.96 -2.01 2.67
CA HIS A 118 -6.74 -2.33 4.09
C HIS A 118 -7.37 -1.33 5.06
N GLU A 119 -7.97 -0.25 4.60
CA GLU A 119 -8.86 0.59 5.41
C GLU A 119 -10.12 -0.15 5.84
N PHE A 120 -10.51 -1.23 5.16
CA PHE A 120 -11.71 -2.04 5.43
C PHE A 120 -11.47 -3.25 6.34
N ASP A 121 -10.23 -3.53 6.75
CA ASP A 121 -9.88 -4.77 7.47
C ASP A 121 -10.44 -4.84 8.88
N PHE A 122 -10.71 -3.70 9.53
CA PHE A 122 -11.15 -3.69 10.94
C PHE A 122 -12.66 -3.92 11.13
N GLY A 123 -13.48 -3.66 10.12
CA GLY A 123 -14.93 -3.87 10.23
C GLY A 123 -15.60 -2.97 11.29
N PRO A 124 -16.43 -3.54 12.19
CA PRO A 124 -17.03 -2.81 13.29
C PRO A 124 -15.98 -2.23 14.26
N VAL A 125 -16.35 -1.16 15.00
CA VAL A 125 -15.49 -0.69 16.10
C VAL A 125 -15.44 -1.76 17.19
N GLY A 126 -14.25 -2.20 17.56
CA GLY A 126 -14.04 -3.19 18.61
C GLY A 126 -13.19 -4.38 18.19
N PRO A 127 -13.24 -5.50 18.93
CA PRO A 127 -12.31 -6.62 18.72
C PRO A 127 -12.65 -7.51 17.52
N ASP A 128 -13.84 -7.38 16.93
CA ASP A 128 -14.30 -8.23 15.83
C ASP A 128 -14.01 -7.57 14.48
N ALA A 129 -13.25 -8.24 13.62
CA ALA A 129 -12.91 -7.74 12.29
C ALA A 129 -14.06 -7.82 11.27
N ILE A 130 -15.17 -8.47 11.61
CA ILE A 130 -16.39 -8.57 10.80
C ILE A 130 -17.63 -8.42 11.66
N VAL A 131 -18.75 -8.09 11.04
CA VAL A 131 -20.08 -8.04 11.69
C VAL A 131 -20.42 -9.40 12.31
N ARG A 132 -20.71 -9.42 13.61
CA ARG A 132 -21.13 -10.61 14.36
C ARG A 132 -22.47 -10.47 15.04
N ASN A 133 -22.87 -9.25 15.38
CA ASN A 133 -24.10 -8.98 16.10
C ASN A 133 -25.04 -8.12 15.25
N PRO A 134 -26.36 -8.27 15.40
CA PRO A 134 -27.31 -7.36 14.79
C PRO A 134 -27.06 -5.91 15.25
N GLY A 135 -26.84 -5.02 14.27
CA GLY A 135 -26.56 -3.60 14.54
C GLY A 135 -25.10 -3.21 14.49
N ASP A 136 -24.17 -4.16 14.35
CA ASP A 136 -22.77 -3.86 14.03
C ASP A 136 -22.69 -3.19 12.65
N ASP A 137 -21.79 -2.21 12.53
CA ASP A 137 -21.53 -1.50 11.26
C ASP A 137 -20.24 -2.04 10.66
N GLU A 138 -20.31 -2.68 9.49
CA GLU A 138 -19.15 -3.27 8.79
C GLU A 138 -18.07 -2.23 8.41
N LEU A 139 -18.41 -0.94 8.44
CA LEU A 139 -17.50 0.18 8.18
C LEU A 139 -17.24 1.03 9.45
N GLY A 140 -17.58 0.51 10.63
CA GLY A 140 -17.57 1.28 11.86
C GLY A 140 -16.23 1.90 12.20
N ALA A 141 -15.15 1.11 12.17
CA ALA A 141 -13.79 1.57 12.45
C ALA A 141 -13.33 2.62 11.43
N LEU A 142 -13.58 2.40 10.14
CA LEU A 142 -13.24 3.33 9.07
C LEU A 142 -14.01 4.65 9.20
N LYS A 143 -15.33 4.60 9.44
CA LYS A 143 -16.16 5.79 9.67
C LYS A 143 -15.70 6.60 10.88
N ARG A 144 -15.32 5.93 11.98
CA ARG A 144 -14.74 6.58 13.15
C ARG A 144 -13.44 7.32 12.78
N ASN A 145 -12.54 6.69 12.05
CA ASN A 145 -11.27 7.27 11.62
C ASN A 145 -11.48 8.45 10.67
N ALA A 146 -12.42 8.35 9.73
CA ALA A 146 -12.80 9.46 8.86
C ALA A 146 -13.34 10.66 9.66
N GLY A 147 -14.08 10.39 10.75
CA GLY A 147 -14.56 11.43 11.66
C GLY A 147 -13.48 12.05 12.55
N LEU A 148 -12.38 11.35 12.83
CA LEU A 148 -11.23 11.84 13.59
C LEU A 148 -10.24 12.65 12.73
N ALA A 149 -10.24 12.44 11.41
CA ALA A 149 -9.34 13.08 10.48
C ALA A 149 -9.70 14.56 10.24
N ASN A 150 -8.67 15.42 10.23
CA ASN A 150 -8.80 16.83 9.82
C ASN A 150 -8.70 17.00 8.30
N PHE A 151 -8.62 15.91 7.56
CA PHE A 151 -8.53 15.82 6.10
C PHE A 151 -9.59 14.84 5.59
N PRO A 152 -10.08 15.00 4.35
CA PRO A 152 -11.05 14.06 3.79
C PRO A 152 -10.40 12.75 3.36
N PHE A 153 -11.13 11.65 3.54
CA PHE A 153 -10.89 10.38 2.87
C PHE A 153 -11.52 10.43 1.48
N LEU A 154 -10.76 10.05 0.45
CA LEU A 154 -11.15 10.23 -0.94
C LEU A 154 -11.24 8.90 -1.69
N SER A 155 -12.35 8.69 -2.42
CA SER A 155 -12.46 7.69 -3.48
C SER A 155 -13.56 8.08 -4.47
N ALA A 156 -13.19 8.39 -5.71
CA ALA A 156 -14.12 8.81 -6.74
C ALA A 156 -14.86 7.64 -7.38
N ASN A 157 -14.29 6.45 -7.30
CA ASN A 157 -14.83 5.23 -7.90
C ASN A 157 -15.46 4.25 -6.89
N MET A 158 -15.59 4.64 -5.61
CA MET A 158 -16.31 3.86 -4.59
C MET A 158 -17.73 4.40 -4.42
N VAL A 159 -18.71 3.52 -4.50
CA VAL A 159 -20.12 3.86 -4.33
C VAL A 159 -20.86 2.83 -3.46
N GLU A 160 -21.87 3.28 -2.74
CA GLU A 160 -22.79 2.37 -2.06
C GLU A 160 -23.69 1.68 -3.11
N LYS A 161 -23.80 0.36 -3.06
CA LYS A 161 -24.67 -0.43 -3.97
C LYS A 161 -26.14 0.03 -3.93
N ALA A 162 -26.62 0.38 -2.73
CA ALA A 162 -28.00 0.78 -2.53
C ALA A 162 -28.37 2.12 -3.17
N THR A 163 -27.41 3.04 -3.28
CA THR A 163 -27.68 4.43 -3.70
C THR A 163 -26.97 4.83 -4.99
N GLY A 164 -25.92 4.12 -5.39
CA GLY A 164 -25.01 4.49 -6.47
C GLY A 164 -24.20 5.76 -6.19
N LYS A 165 -24.12 6.21 -4.93
CA LYS A 165 -23.43 7.45 -4.53
C LYS A 165 -22.22 7.13 -3.67
N THR A 166 -21.25 8.03 -3.68
CA THR A 166 -20.11 7.98 -2.73
C THR A 166 -20.65 8.01 -1.29
N PRO A 167 -20.17 7.14 -0.39
CA PRO A 167 -20.56 7.11 1.01
C PRO A 167 -20.38 8.47 1.70
N ALA A 168 -21.25 8.82 2.65
CA ALA A 168 -21.24 10.13 3.31
C ALA A 168 -19.95 10.43 4.12
N TRP A 169 -19.21 9.42 4.53
CA TRP A 169 -17.94 9.54 5.26
C TRP A 169 -16.73 9.78 4.34
N ALA A 170 -16.87 9.59 3.04
CA ALA A 170 -15.84 9.82 2.04
C ALA A 170 -16.24 10.94 1.06
N LYS A 171 -15.27 11.39 0.27
CA LYS A 171 -15.52 12.32 -0.84
C LYS A 171 -14.89 11.78 -2.12
N ARG A 172 -15.36 12.23 -3.27
CA ARG A 172 -14.74 11.90 -4.56
C ARG A 172 -13.46 12.65 -4.79
N TYR A 173 -13.44 13.92 -4.37
CA TYR A 173 -12.31 14.84 -4.48
C TYR A 173 -12.39 15.93 -3.41
N THR A 174 -11.32 16.69 -3.27
CA THR A 174 -11.29 17.95 -2.51
C THR A 174 -10.51 19.01 -3.26
N ILE A 175 -10.64 20.27 -2.82
CA ILE A 175 -9.92 21.41 -3.38
C ILE A 175 -9.16 22.09 -2.25
N VAL A 176 -7.86 22.31 -2.46
CA VAL A 176 -6.99 23.01 -1.51
C VAL A 176 -6.31 24.19 -2.19
N ARG A 177 -5.85 25.16 -1.40
CA ARG A 177 -5.05 26.27 -1.88
C ARG A 177 -3.59 26.10 -1.46
N SER A 178 -2.67 26.35 -2.40
CA SER A 178 -1.24 26.35 -2.15
C SER A 178 -0.66 27.65 -2.76
N GLY A 179 -0.45 28.66 -1.91
CA GLY A 179 -0.22 30.03 -2.39
C GLY A 179 -1.41 30.55 -3.16
N ALA A 180 -1.20 31.07 -4.37
CA ALA A 180 -2.26 31.52 -5.26
C ALA A 180 -2.94 30.35 -6.00
N ALA A 181 -2.27 29.21 -6.14
CA ALA A 181 -2.78 28.07 -6.89
C ALA A 181 -3.89 27.33 -6.14
N LYS A 182 -4.87 26.87 -6.91
CA LYS A 182 -6.04 26.09 -6.47
C LYS A 182 -5.91 24.67 -7.02
N ILE A 183 -5.62 23.72 -6.14
CA ILE A 183 -5.31 22.35 -6.48
C ILE A 183 -6.51 21.45 -6.18
N GLY A 184 -7.02 20.76 -7.19
CA GLY A 184 -7.98 19.67 -7.04
C GLY A 184 -7.24 18.37 -6.70
N ILE A 185 -7.73 17.62 -5.71
CA ILE A 185 -7.19 16.32 -5.34
C ILE A 185 -8.30 15.28 -5.50
N ILE A 186 -8.11 14.31 -6.38
CA ILE A 186 -9.02 13.18 -6.60
C ILE A 186 -8.45 11.96 -5.86
N GLY A 187 -9.31 11.19 -5.17
CA GLY A 187 -8.93 9.90 -4.62
C GLY A 187 -9.43 8.75 -5.51
N LEU A 188 -8.68 7.66 -5.56
CA LEU A 188 -9.09 6.41 -6.22
C LEU A 188 -8.75 5.20 -5.36
N SER A 189 -9.62 4.19 -5.41
CA SER A 189 -9.39 2.87 -4.82
C SER A 189 -9.26 1.82 -5.92
N THR A 190 -8.46 0.76 -5.70
CA THR A 190 -8.40 -0.34 -6.67
C THR A 190 -9.75 -1.02 -6.82
N PRO A 191 -10.21 -1.30 -8.05
CA PRO A 191 -11.41 -2.12 -8.28
C PRO A 191 -11.31 -3.53 -7.69
N ASP A 192 -10.08 -4.01 -7.46
CA ASP A 192 -9.82 -5.33 -6.86
C ASP A 192 -10.06 -5.37 -5.33
N THR A 193 -10.40 -4.25 -4.70
CA THR A 193 -10.64 -4.14 -3.25
C THR A 193 -11.47 -5.30 -2.66
N PRO A 194 -12.59 -5.75 -3.26
CA PRO A 194 -13.37 -6.86 -2.69
C PRO A 194 -12.62 -8.20 -2.62
N ASN A 195 -11.55 -8.36 -3.40
CA ASN A 195 -10.74 -9.58 -3.46
C ASN A 195 -9.46 -9.52 -2.61
N VAL A 196 -9.10 -8.32 -2.12
CA VAL A 196 -7.83 -8.07 -1.42
C VAL A 196 -8.01 -7.44 -0.04
N THR A 197 -9.24 -7.41 0.48
CA THR A 197 -9.60 -7.07 1.86
C THR A 197 -10.59 -8.09 2.42
N MET A 198 -11.04 -7.89 3.66
CA MET A 198 -12.13 -8.69 4.24
C MET A 198 -13.42 -8.42 3.46
N GLY A 199 -13.77 -9.28 2.51
CA GLY A 199 -14.89 -9.09 1.59
C GLY A 199 -16.25 -8.84 2.28
N ALA A 200 -16.43 -9.37 3.50
CA ALA A 200 -17.63 -9.12 4.31
C ALA A 200 -17.81 -7.64 4.68
N ASN A 201 -16.71 -6.89 4.82
CA ASN A 201 -16.73 -5.48 5.22
C ASN A 201 -16.97 -4.52 4.03
N VAL A 202 -16.95 -5.02 2.81
CA VAL A 202 -17.19 -4.22 1.60
C VAL A 202 -18.41 -4.68 0.80
N ILE A 203 -19.23 -5.57 1.41
CA ILE A 203 -20.39 -6.17 0.72
C ILE A 203 -21.42 -5.13 0.26
N SER A 204 -21.51 -4.00 0.98
CA SER A 204 -22.41 -2.89 0.65
C SER A 204 -21.84 -1.91 -0.38
N LEU A 205 -20.57 -2.07 -0.80
CA LEU A 205 -19.86 -1.15 -1.67
C LEU A 205 -19.57 -1.78 -3.04
N ASP A 206 -19.55 -0.93 -4.09
CA ASP A 206 -18.99 -1.23 -5.40
C ASP A 206 -17.79 -0.32 -5.68
N PHE A 207 -16.80 -0.87 -6.36
CA PHE A 207 -15.61 -0.17 -6.83
C PHE A 207 -15.67 -0.15 -8.37
N THR A 208 -16.04 1.01 -8.90
CA THR A 208 -16.32 1.18 -10.34
C THR A 208 -15.05 1.48 -11.13
N ASP A 209 -15.18 1.63 -12.45
CA ASP A 209 -14.07 1.95 -13.36
C ASP A 209 -13.36 3.25 -12.93
N PRO A 210 -12.07 3.19 -12.56
CA PRO A 210 -11.32 4.36 -12.10
C PRO A 210 -11.01 5.36 -13.23
N VAL A 211 -10.95 4.93 -14.49
CA VAL A 211 -10.74 5.83 -15.63
C VAL A 211 -11.95 6.75 -15.80
N ALA A 212 -13.14 6.18 -15.88
CA ALA A 212 -14.39 6.94 -16.01
C ALA A 212 -14.62 7.87 -14.81
N ALA A 213 -14.35 7.38 -13.57
CA ALA A 213 -14.46 8.17 -12.35
C ALA A 213 -13.49 9.36 -12.33
N THR A 214 -12.24 9.16 -12.77
CA THR A 214 -11.22 10.22 -12.89
C THR A 214 -11.65 11.29 -13.87
N ILE A 215 -12.09 10.91 -15.07
CA ILE A 215 -12.55 11.85 -16.11
C ILE A 215 -13.74 12.68 -15.60
N ALA A 216 -14.70 12.04 -14.93
CA ALA A 216 -15.86 12.73 -14.39
C ALA A 216 -15.50 13.73 -13.28
N ALA A 217 -14.65 13.31 -12.33
CA ALA A 217 -14.18 14.18 -11.23
C ALA A 217 -13.31 15.34 -11.75
N ALA A 218 -12.41 15.07 -12.71
CA ALA A 218 -11.58 16.11 -13.32
C ALA A 218 -12.41 17.17 -14.04
N LYS A 219 -13.43 16.76 -14.80
CA LYS A 219 -14.36 17.68 -15.45
C LYS A 219 -15.06 18.60 -14.45
N GLU A 220 -15.53 18.05 -13.32
CA GLU A 220 -16.19 18.84 -12.28
C GLU A 220 -15.20 19.81 -11.58
N LEU A 221 -13.95 19.38 -11.35
CA LEU A 221 -12.91 20.22 -10.76
C LEU A 221 -12.53 21.38 -11.70
N ARG A 222 -12.31 21.11 -13.00
CA ARG A 222 -12.03 22.17 -14.00
C ARG A 222 -13.17 23.17 -14.09
N ALA A 223 -14.43 22.71 -14.02
CA ALA A 223 -15.60 23.60 -13.99
C ALA A 223 -15.66 24.48 -12.73
N GLN A 224 -14.98 24.12 -11.65
CA GLN A 224 -14.81 24.91 -10.43
C GLN A 224 -13.58 25.81 -10.46
N GLY A 225 -12.86 25.88 -11.60
CA GLY A 225 -11.68 26.73 -11.81
C GLY A 225 -10.51 26.27 -10.93
N VAL A 226 -10.15 24.98 -10.94
CA VAL A 226 -8.90 24.51 -10.35
C VAL A 226 -7.77 24.64 -11.37
N ASP A 227 -6.60 25.09 -10.90
CA ASP A 227 -5.45 25.34 -11.74
C ASP A 227 -4.67 24.05 -12.05
N ALA A 228 -4.68 23.09 -11.11
CA ALA A 228 -4.05 21.77 -11.28
C ALA A 228 -4.88 20.66 -10.62
N ILE A 229 -4.79 19.45 -11.16
CA ILE A 229 -5.47 18.25 -10.65
C ILE A 229 -4.41 17.18 -10.32
N VAL A 230 -4.38 16.79 -9.04
CA VAL A 230 -3.53 15.72 -8.51
C VAL A 230 -4.43 14.53 -8.18
N VAL A 231 -3.98 13.32 -8.50
CA VAL A 231 -4.64 12.08 -8.10
C VAL A 231 -3.80 11.40 -7.02
N ALA A 232 -4.42 11.06 -5.89
CA ALA A 232 -3.90 10.10 -4.91
C ALA A 232 -4.68 8.81 -5.09
N ALA A 233 -4.00 7.74 -5.52
CA ALA A 233 -4.66 6.50 -5.92
C ALA A 233 -4.10 5.30 -5.17
N HIS A 234 -4.99 4.53 -4.54
CA HIS A 234 -4.62 3.20 -4.08
C HIS A 234 -4.74 2.20 -5.24
N ILE A 235 -3.93 2.43 -6.27
CA ILE A 235 -3.84 1.69 -7.53
C ILE A 235 -2.37 1.55 -7.87
N GLY A 236 -1.89 0.29 -8.00
CA GLY A 236 -0.48 -0.02 -8.04
C GLY A 236 0.14 -0.06 -9.42
N GLY A 237 1.42 0.24 -9.44
CA GLY A 237 2.31 -0.01 -10.57
C GLY A 237 3.62 -0.65 -10.12
N ARG A 238 4.38 -1.19 -11.04
CA ARG A 238 5.69 -1.80 -10.74
C ARG A 238 6.68 -1.44 -11.83
N CYS A 239 7.77 -0.78 -11.42
CA CYS A 239 8.94 -0.53 -12.25
C CYS A 239 10.20 -1.00 -11.49
N THR A 240 11.14 -1.63 -12.17
CA THR A 240 12.36 -2.14 -11.52
C THR A 240 13.49 -1.11 -11.45
N LYS A 241 13.34 0.03 -12.13
CA LYS A 241 14.29 1.15 -12.15
C LYS A 241 13.54 2.48 -12.04
N THR A 242 14.16 3.46 -11.39
CA THR A 242 13.61 4.82 -11.18
C THR A 242 14.59 5.92 -11.59
N ASP A 243 15.72 5.57 -12.21
CA ASP A 243 16.80 6.48 -12.61
C ASP A 243 16.41 7.39 -13.78
N ASP A 244 15.74 6.86 -14.82
CA ASP A 244 15.23 7.64 -15.94
C ASP A 244 13.69 7.74 -15.89
N PRO A 245 13.11 8.91 -15.55
CA PRO A 245 11.66 9.07 -15.49
C PRO A 245 10.95 9.04 -16.84
N HIS A 246 11.68 9.09 -17.96
CA HIS A 246 11.11 9.07 -19.30
C HIS A 246 11.14 7.67 -19.95
N SER A 247 11.87 6.71 -19.36
CA SER A 247 11.92 5.33 -19.84
C SER A 247 10.92 4.45 -19.12
N LEU A 248 10.03 3.79 -19.85
CA LEU A 248 9.07 2.80 -19.31
C LEU A 248 9.52 1.35 -19.54
N GLU A 249 10.76 1.11 -19.96
CA GLU A 249 11.28 -0.25 -20.24
C GLU A 249 11.32 -1.14 -19.01
N SER A 250 11.46 -0.55 -17.82
CA SER A 250 11.49 -1.26 -16.55
C SER A 250 10.11 -1.47 -15.91
N CYS A 251 9.05 -0.92 -16.52
CA CYS A 251 7.71 -0.94 -15.97
C CYS A 251 6.87 -2.09 -16.55
N ASP A 252 6.16 -2.77 -15.68
CA ASP A 252 5.16 -3.76 -16.08
C ASP A 252 3.89 -3.03 -16.56
N ARG A 253 3.65 -3.08 -17.86
CA ARG A 253 2.51 -2.40 -18.50
C ARG A 253 1.15 -3.04 -18.20
N GLN A 254 1.12 -4.22 -17.60
CA GLN A 254 -0.13 -4.89 -17.21
C GLN A 254 -0.59 -4.46 -15.80
N GLN A 255 0.19 -3.63 -15.11
CA GLN A 255 -0.20 -3.10 -13.81
C GLN A 255 -1.30 -2.04 -13.94
N GLU A 256 -2.21 -2.03 -12.97
CA GLU A 256 -3.40 -1.18 -12.98
C GLU A 256 -3.10 0.31 -13.19
N ALA A 257 -2.07 0.85 -12.50
CA ALA A 257 -1.72 2.27 -12.61
C ALA A 257 -1.26 2.64 -14.01
N VAL A 258 -0.46 1.77 -14.65
CA VAL A 258 0.04 2.02 -16.02
C VAL A 258 -1.12 2.01 -17.00
N HIS A 259 -1.97 0.99 -16.91
CA HIS A 259 -3.15 0.83 -17.78
C HIS A 259 -4.12 2.03 -17.64
N LEU A 260 -4.46 2.40 -16.40
CA LEU A 260 -5.30 3.57 -16.11
C LEU A 260 -4.75 4.85 -16.77
N LEU A 261 -3.45 5.12 -16.57
CA LEU A 261 -2.83 6.35 -17.08
C LEU A 261 -2.71 6.38 -18.61
N GLU A 262 -2.51 5.22 -19.25
CA GLU A 262 -2.49 5.10 -20.71
C GLU A 262 -3.87 5.33 -21.35
N GLU A 263 -4.98 5.05 -20.61
CA GLU A 263 -6.35 5.26 -21.08
C GLU A 263 -6.88 6.68 -20.85
N LEU A 264 -6.25 7.46 -19.96
CA LEU A 264 -6.71 8.83 -19.70
C LEU A 264 -6.47 9.74 -20.91
N PRO A 265 -7.47 10.55 -21.33
CA PRO A 265 -7.25 11.59 -22.30
C PRO A 265 -6.18 12.59 -21.84
N PRO A 266 -5.28 13.05 -22.75
CA PRO A 266 -4.26 14.04 -22.39
C PRO A 266 -4.85 15.28 -21.70
N GLY A 267 -4.19 15.75 -20.63
CA GLY A 267 -4.61 16.93 -19.87
C GLY A 267 -5.78 16.69 -18.90
N THR A 268 -6.23 15.46 -18.71
CA THR A 268 -7.25 15.13 -17.71
C THR A 268 -6.75 15.45 -16.29
N ILE A 269 -5.53 15.05 -15.96
CA ILE A 269 -4.87 15.27 -14.66
C ILE A 269 -3.42 15.77 -14.86
N ASP A 270 -2.83 16.35 -13.82
CA ASP A 270 -1.50 16.98 -13.89
C ASP A 270 -0.45 16.23 -13.05
N ALA A 271 -0.84 15.36 -12.12
CA ALA A 271 0.06 14.49 -11.36
C ALA A 271 -0.69 13.27 -10.80
N PHE A 272 0.03 12.15 -10.61
CA PHE A 272 -0.50 10.90 -10.08
C PHE A 272 0.42 10.30 -9.03
N PHE A 273 -0.11 10.02 -7.85
CA PHE A 273 0.55 9.27 -6.78
C PHE A 273 -0.12 7.91 -6.66
N ALA A 274 0.66 6.86 -6.94
CA ALA A 274 0.23 5.47 -6.88
C ALA A 274 0.44 4.86 -5.47
N GLY A 275 -0.15 3.68 -5.23
CA GLY A 275 -0.01 2.89 -4.00
C GLY A 275 -0.24 1.41 -4.26
N HIS A 276 -0.59 0.62 -3.20
CA HIS A 276 -1.02 -0.77 -3.28
C HIS A 276 0.08 -1.81 -3.63
N SER A 277 0.93 -1.54 -4.59
CA SER A 277 1.93 -2.52 -5.07
C SER A 277 3.21 -2.60 -4.23
N HIS A 278 3.39 -1.71 -3.23
CA HIS A 278 4.60 -1.59 -2.38
C HIS A 278 5.91 -1.43 -3.19
N SER A 279 5.82 -0.89 -4.39
CA SER A 279 6.91 -0.77 -5.37
C SER A 279 7.19 0.69 -5.68
N GLN A 280 8.44 1.02 -6.02
CA GLN A 280 8.78 2.39 -6.42
C GLN A 280 8.33 2.68 -7.84
N MET A 281 7.83 3.91 -8.06
CA MET A 281 7.61 4.50 -9.39
C MET A 281 8.12 5.93 -9.44
N ARG A 282 8.74 6.29 -10.55
CA ARG A 282 9.19 7.65 -10.88
C ARG A 282 9.22 7.81 -12.40
N HIS A 283 8.04 8.01 -12.99
CA HIS A 283 7.93 7.95 -14.46
C HIS A 283 6.87 8.93 -14.99
N TYR A 284 7.09 9.43 -16.22
CA TYR A 284 6.04 10.07 -16.99
C TYR A 284 5.30 9.00 -17.80
N ILE A 285 4.04 8.73 -17.42
CA ILE A 285 3.17 7.79 -18.14
C ILE A 285 2.10 8.60 -18.87
N ASN A 286 2.02 8.46 -20.18
CA ASN A 286 1.13 9.29 -21.02
C ASN A 286 1.34 10.81 -20.79
N GLY A 287 2.58 11.23 -20.49
CA GLY A 287 2.92 12.61 -20.17
C GLY A 287 2.55 13.06 -18.75
N ILE A 288 1.94 12.20 -17.94
CA ILE A 288 1.53 12.49 -16.56
C ILE A 288 2.68 12.11 -15.61
N PRO A 289 3.22 13.06 -14.80
CA PRO A 289 4.20 12.74 -13.78
C PRO A 289 3.57 11.81 -12.73
N THR A 290 4.18 10.64 -12.57
CA THR A 290 3.69 9.54 -11.73
C THR A 290 4.75 9.14 -10.72
N ALA A 291 4.40 9.05 -9.45
CA ALA A 291 5.30 8.69 -8.37
C ALA A 291 4.66 7.71 -7.38
N GLN A 292 5.47 6.82 -6.82
CA GLN A 292 5.15 5.93 -5.71
C GLN A 292 6.40 5.69 -4.89
N GLY A 293 6.32 5.83 -3.56
CA GLY A 293 7.38 5.44 -2.63
C GLY A 293 7.24 4.00 -2.15
N LEU A 294 8.25 3.51 -1.44
CA LEU A 294 8.16 2.22 -0.75
C LEU A 294 7.17 2.28 0.41
N ALA A 295 6.51 1.16 0.67
CA ALA A 295 5.59 0.97 1.78
C ALA A 295 6.24 1.12 3.16
N TYR A 296 5.40 1.14 4.21
CA TYR A 296 5.78 1.06 5.62
C TYR A 296 6.49 2.32 6.14
N SER A 297 6.05 3.49 5.71
CA SER A 297 6.68 4.80 6.03
C SER A 297 8.15 4.91 5.68
N ARG A 298 8.68 4.08 4.80
CA ARG A 298 10.12 4.06 4.48
C ARG A 298 10.54 5.19 3.58
N GLU A 299 9.64 5.63 2.70
CA GLU A 299 9.89 6.67 1.71
C GLU A 299 8.69 7.58 1.53
N PHE A 300 8.95 8.74 0.96
CA PHE A 300 7.93 9.60 0.37
C PHE A 300 8.34 10.00 -1.05
N SER A 301 7.36 10.31 -1.86
CA SER A 301 7.53 10.78 -3.24
C SER A 301 7.25 12.27 -3.33
N THR A 302 7.85 12.95 -4.30
CA THR A 302 7.66 14.39 -4.51
C THR A 302 7.50 14.69 -5.99
N ILE A 303 6.46 15.45 -6.33
CA ILE A 303 6.25 16.01 -7.67
C ILE A 303 6.17 17.53 -7.54
N ASP A 304 7.01 18.23 -8.28
CA ASP A 304 7.00 19.68 -8.40
C ASP A 304 6.10 20.10 -9.57
N LEU A 305 5.20 21.05 -9.33
CA LEU A 305 4.31 21.62 -10.35
C LEU A 305 4.53 23.14 -10.43
N TRP A 306 4.71 23.66 -11.64
CA TRP A 306 4.69 25.10 -11.92
C TRP A 306 3.34 25.44 -12.57
N VAL A 307 2.53 26.16 -11.83
CA VAL A 307 1.14 26.43 -12.11
C VAL A 307 0.96 27.85 -12.64
N ASP A 308 0.49 27.98 -13.86
CA ASP A 308 0.06 29.24 -14.46
C ASP A 308 -1.40 29.49 -14.03
N VAL A 309 -1.58 30.28 -12.97
CA VAL A 309 -2.90 30.54 -12.35
C VAL A 309 -3.76 31.48 -13.19
N ASP A 310 -3.19 32.19 -14.17
CA ASP A 310 -3.95 33.05 -15.09
C ASP A 310 -4.63 32.24 -16.20
N ASN A 311 -4.10 31.04 -16.49
CA ASN A 311 -4.60 30.16 -17.55
C ASN A 311 -5.03 28.77 -17.05
N ASP A 312 -5.19 28.58 -15.75
CA ASP A 312 -5.65 27.34 -15.08
C ASP A 312 -4.91 26.09 -15.59
N LYS A 313 -3.56 26.12 -15.63
CA LYS A 313 -2.77 25.01 -16.17
C LYS A 313 -1.41 24.83 -15.53
N VAL A 314 -0.92 23.59 -15.52
CA VAL A 314 0.48 23.28 -15.22
C VAL A 314 1.32 23.49 -16.48
N VAL A 315 2.37 24.30 -16.36
CA VAL A 315 3.28 24.62 -17.48
C VAL A 315 4.57 23.83 -17.43
N LYS A 316 4.91 23.28 -16.27
CA LYS A 316 6.08 22.41 -16.06
C LYS A 316 5.82 21.49 -14.87
N SER A 317 6.32 20.27 -14.93
CA SER A 317 6.38 19.33 -13.80
C SER A 317 7.79 18.72 -13.71
N ASP A 318 8.14 18.23 -12.51
CA ASP A 318 9.34 17.43 -12.27
C ASP A 318 9.04 16.38 -11.20
N ILE A 319 9.62 15.19 -11.33
CA ILE A 319 9.48 14.10 -10.38
C ILE A 319 10.82 13.93 -9.67
N ARG A 320 10.90 14.33 -8.40
CA ARG A 320 12.12 14.10 -7.61
C ARG A 320 12.35 12.60 -7.36
N PRO A 321 13.61 12.15 -7.22
CA PRO A 321 13.87 10.79 -6.74
C PRO A 321 13.12 10.52 -5.43
N PRO A 322 12.58 9.30 -5.23
CA PRO A 322 11.99 8.92 -3.94
C PRO A 322 12.96 9.17 -2.79
N THR A 323 12.47 9.72 -1.70
CA THR A 323 13.32 10.10 -0.56
C THR A 323 13.11 9.17 0.61
N MET A 324 14.18 8.50 1.04
CA MET A 324 14.16 7.67 2.25
C MET A 324 13.98 8.53 3.50
N ILE A 325 13.13 8.09 4.40
CA ILE A 325 12.83 8.74 5.68
C ILE A 325 13.80 8.21 6.73
N CYS A 326 14.85 8.96 6.99
CA CYS A 326 15.94 8.60 7.91
C CYS A 326 16.33 9.80 8.78
N SER A 327 16.63 9.55 10.07
CA SER A 327 17.32 10.55 10.91
C SER A 327 18.83 10.41 10.82
N PHE A 328 19.32 9.24 10.45
CA PHE A 328 20.74 8.91 10.25
C PHE A 328 20.91 8.18 8.94
N VAL A 329 22.05 8.36 8.29
CA VAL A 329 22.46 7.67 7.06
C VAL A 329 23.85 7.09 7.23
N TYR A 330 24.21 6.11 6.40
CA TYR A 330 25.58 5.59 6.37
C TYR A 330 26.53 6.62 5.77
N GLU A 331 27.65 6.85 6.44
CA GLU A 331 28.67 7.85 6.05
C GLU A 331 29.08 7.65 4.58
N GLY A 332 29.06 8.73 3.80
CA GLY A 332 29.36 8.69 2.36
C GLY A 332 28.20 8.23 1.46
N THR A 333 27.00 8.03 2.01
CA THR A 333 25.80 7.66 1.28
C THR A 333 24.60 8.50 1.68
N ASP A 334 23.51 8.40 0.91
CA ASP A 334 22.18 8.92 1.26
C ASP A 334 21.23 7.80 1.75
N GLN A 335 21.79 6.66 2.17
CA GLN A 335 21.04 5.44 2.47
C GLN A 335 20.99 5.18 3.97
N CYS A 336 19.84 4.70 4.43
CA CYS A 336 19.67 4.12 5.76
C CYS A 336 19.08 2.70 5.72
N ASP A 337 18.89 2.12 4.53
CA ASP A 337 18.50 0.72 4.41
C ASP A 337 19.63 -0.18 4.93
N PRO A 338 19.42 -0.93 6.02
CA PRO A 338 20.47 -1.81 6.57
C PRO A 338 20.97 -2.87 5.60
N ARG A 339 20.15 -3.25 4.61
CA ARG A 339 20.53 -4.23 3.58
C ARG A 339 21.58 -3.69 2.60
N SER A 340 21.64 -2.35 2.47
CA SER A 340 22.59 -1.63 1.64
C SER A 340 23.78 -1.07 2.42
N ALA A 341 23.90 -1.42 3.72
CA ALA A 341 24.95 -0.90 4.60
C ALA A 341 26.34 -1.28 4.08
N PRO A 342 27.25 -0.30 3.86
CA PRO A 342 28.66 -0.62 3.58
C PRO A 342 29.28 -1.38 4.76
N ALA A 343 30.27 -2.23 4.48
CA ALA A 343 31.00 -2.93 5.54
C ALA A 343 31.64 -1.90 6.52
N ASN A 344 31.40 -2.07 7.82
CA ASN A 344 31.87 -1.18 8.88
C ASN A 344 31.35 0.27 8.78
N ALA A 345 30.21 0.49 8.14
CA ALA A 345 29.63 1.81 7.97
C ALA A 345 29.33 2.49 9.30
N LYS A 346 29.67 3.77 9.41
CA LYS A 346 29.27 4.63 10.52
C LYS A 346 27.98 5.34 10.15
N LEU A 347 27.15 5.56 11.15
CA LEU A 347 25.96 6.39 11.01
C LEU A 347 26.31 7.86 11.29
N ILE A 348 25.86 8.73 10.40
CA ILE A 348 25.95 10.18 10.57
C ILE A 348 24.53 10.78 10.50
N PRO A 349 24.28 11.94 11.15
CA PRO A 349 23.00 12.64 11.03
C PRO A 349 22.67 12.95 9.56
N ARG A 350 21.44 12.66 9.15
CA ARG A 350 20.95 12.98 7.80
C ARG A 350 20.80 14.49 7.63
N ALA A 351 21.37 15.04 6.56
CA ALA A 351 21.09 16.40 6.10
C ALA A 351 20.14 16.37 4.89
N PHE A 352 19.09 17.21 4.91
CA PHE A 352 18.15 17.35 3.81
C PHE A 352 17.76 18.83 3.67
N LEU A 353 17.91 19.41 2.48
CA LEU A 353 17.63 20.83 2.20
C LEU A 353 18.27 21.77 3.24
N GLY A 354 19.53 21.49 3.60
CA GLY A 354 20.29 22.28 4.59
C GLY A 354 19.85 22.14 6.05
N ASN A 355 18.91 21.25 6.37
CA ASN A 355 18.45 20.97 7.72
C ASN A 355 18.90 19.57 8.16
N THR A 356 19.24 19.41 9.46
CA THR A 356 19.48 18.08 10.04
C THR A 356 18.14 17.43 10.36
N MET A 357 17.93 16.21 9.85
CA MET A 357 16.71 15.47 10.08
C MET A 357 16.69 14.84 11.48
N SER A 358 15.62 15.12 12.22
CA SER A 358 15.39 14.57 13.55
C SER A 358 13.89 14.35 13.76
N PRO A 359 13.47 13.37 14.57
CA PRO A 359 12.05 13.13 14.83
C PRO A 359 11.36 14.39 15.40
N ASP A 360 10.23 14.79 14.80
CA ASP A 360 9.40 15.90 15.31
C ASP A 360 8.76 15.52 16.65
N ALA A 361 9.02 16.34 17.68
CA ALA A 361 8.57 16.07 19.04
C ALA A 361 7.04 16.13 19.20
N ARG A 362 6.32 16.89 18.37
CA ARG A 362 4.84 17.01 18.42
C ARG A 362 4.20 15.72 17.91
N VAL A 363 4.69 15.21 16.78
CA VAL A 363 4.22 13.95 16.22
C VAL A 363 4.59 12.81 17.15
N ALA A 364 5.83 12.75 17.63
CA ALA A 364 6.28 11.74 18.60
C ALA A 364 5.40 11.72 19.86
N ALA A 365 5.14 12.87 20.47
CA ALA A 365 4.28 12.98 21.66
C ALA A 365 2.84 12.55 21.39
N THR A 366 2.35 12.70 20.16
CA THR A 366 0.99 12.29 19.75
C THR A 366 0.87 10.78 19.62
N VAL A 367 1.88 10.10 19.08
CA VAL A 367 1.83 8.65 18.83
C VAL A 367 2.38 7.81 20.00
N ASP A 368 3.23 8.37 20.85
CA ASP A 368 3.87 7.68 21.97
C ASP A 368 2.89 7.04 23.01
N PRO A 369 1.72 7.63 23.34
CA PRO A 369 0.74 6.96 24.20
C PRO A 369 0.26 5.61 23.66
N PHE A 370 0.13 5.47 22.34
CA PHE A 370 -0.26 4.20 21.69
C PHE A 370 0.85 3.17 21.81
N LEU A 371 2.11 3.56 21.59
CA LEU A 371 3.27 2.69 21.75
C LEU A 371 3.39 2.14 23.18
N ARG A 372 3.23 3.02 24.19
CA ARG A 372 3.30 2.61 25.61
C ARG A 372 2.21 1.64 26.00
N ARG A 373 0.99 1.80 25.47
CA ARG A 373 -0.15 0.93 25.81
C ARG A 373 0.03 -0.49 25.30
N VAL A 374 0.76 -0.71 24.20
CA VAL A 374 0.98 -2.03 23.63
C VAL A 374 2.32 -2.64 24.01
N ALA A 375 3.24 -1.86 24.59
CA ALA A 375 4.63 -2.30 24.82
C ALA A 375 4.72 -3.63 25.57
N ALA A 376 3.93 -3.82 26.64
CA ALA A 376 3.93 -5.07 27.40
C ALA A 376 3.52 -6.28 26.55
N LYS A 377 2.55 -6.11 25.64
CA LYS A 377 2.09 -7.20 24.76
C LYS A 377 3.07 -7.42 23.60
N ARG A 378 3.56 -6.35 22.99
CA ARG A 378 4.53 -6.42 21.90
C ARG A 378 5.81 -7.14 22.33
N ASP A 379 6.33 -6.77 23.51
CA ASP A 379 7.61 -7.24 24.01
C ASP A 379 7.49 -8.55 24.83
N GLU A 380 6.27 -9.14 24.90
CA GLU A 380 6.03 -10.45 25.54
C GLU A 380 6.87 -11.53 24.86
N LYS A 381 7.83 -12.09 25.60
CA LYS A 381 8.68 -13.19 25.15
C LYS A 381 7.89 -14.48 25.05
N LEU A 382 8.01 -15.16 23.93
CA LEU A 382 7.24 -16.38 23.66
C LEU A 382 7.92 -17.64 24.18
N GLY A 383 9.22 -17.57 24.57
CA GLY A 383 10.02 -18.76 24.89
C GLY A 383 10.34 -19.62 23.67
N VAL A 384 10.16 -19.06 22.47
CA VAL A 384 10.49 -19.69 21.18
C VAL A 384 11.60 -18.88 20.54
N SER A 385 12.51 -19.55 19.83
CA SER A 385 13.61 -18.90 19.14
C SER A 385 13.77 -19.41 17.70
N THR A 386 14.50 -18.66 16.90
CA THR A 386 14.93 -19.04 15.56
C THR A 386 16.45 -19.14 15.51
N THR A 387 17.00 -20.07 14.73
CA THR A 387 18.45 -20.22 14.55
C THR A 387 19.02 -19.19 13.57
N ALA A 388 18.19 -18.67 12.68
CA ALA A 388 18.49 -17.60 11.72
C ALA A 388 17.18 -16.94 11.27
N VAL A 389 17.26 -15.87 10.50
CA VAL A 389 16.07 -15.23 9.92
C VAL A 389 15.29 -16.23 9.04
N LEU A 390 14.02 -16.43 9.35
CA LEU A 390 13.11 -17.17 8.48
C LEU A 390 12.50 -16.21 7.46
N LYS A 391 12.90 -16.38 6.20
CA LYS A 391 12.43 -15.55 5.10
C LYS A 391 11.00 -15.92 4.72
N ARG A 392 10.17 -14.90 4.45
CA ARG A 392 8.93 -15.05 3.70
C ARG A 392 9.24 -15.25 2.21
N GLY A 393 8.30 -15.81 1.45
CA GLY A 393 8.38 -15.90 -0.01
C GLY A 393 7.07 -15.52 -0.63
N TYR A 394 7.10 -14.72 -1.69
CA TYR A 394 5.89 -14.31 -2.40
C TYR A 394 5.62 -15.18 -3.64
N SER A 395 6.66 -15.52 -4.38
CA SER A 395 6.56 -16.24 -5.66
C SER A 395 7.21 -17.64 -5.65
N GLY A 396 7.57 -18.15 -4.47
CA GLY A 396 8.19 -19.45 -4.30
C GLY A 396 8.02 -19.98 -2.87
N GLU A 397 8.46 -21.23 -2.64
CA GLU A 397 8.48 -21.82 -1.29
C GLU A 397 9.31 -20.98 -0.33
N SER A 398 8.84 -20.80 0.89
CA SER A 398 9.56 -20.09 1.92
C SER A 398 9.63 -20.87 3.24
N PRO A 399 10.78 -20.78 3.97
CA PRO A 399 10.91 -21.40 5.28
C PRO A 399 9.81 -20.95 6.26
N LEU A 400 9.46 -19.67 6.25
CA LEU A 400 8.43 -19.12 7.13
C LEU A 400 7.03 -19.60 6.71
N GLY A 401 6.75 -19.67 5.41
CA GLY A 401 5.50 -20.21 4.90
C GLY A 401 5.31 -21.68 5.28
N ASN A 402 6.38 -22.48 5.23
CA ASN A 402 6.35 -23.87 5.68
C ASN A 402 5.98 -23.98 7.17
N VAL A 403 6.62 -23.17 8.03
CA VAL A 403 6.34 -23.15 9.48
C VAL A 403 4.89 -22.79 9.77
N ILE A 404 4.34 -21.76 9.11
CA ILE A 404 2.94 -21.32 9.30
C ILE A 404 1.98 -22.40 8.83
N ALA A 405 2.17 -22.94 7.62
CA ALA A 405 1.31 -23.97 7.07
C ALA A 405 1.31 -25.24 7.93
N ASP A 406 2.48 -25.66 8.47
CA ASP A 406 2.57 -26.79 9.38
C ASP A 406 1.84 -26.51 10.69
N ALA A 407 1.99 -25.33 11.26
CA ALA A 407 1.36 -24.97 12.53
C ALA A 407 -0.18 -24.98 12.42
N ILE A 408 -0.75 -24.37 11.36
CA ILE A 408 -2.21 -24.36 11.20
C ILE A 408 -2.76 -25.75 10.83
N ARG A 409 -1.98 -26.57 10.11
CA ARG A 409 -2.35 -27.96 9.83
C ARG A 409 -2.37 -28.79 11.10
N GLU A 410 -1.33 -28.69 11.94
CA GLU A 410 -1.28 -29.42 13.21
C GLU A 410 -2.41 -29.00 14.15
N ALA A 411 -2.66 -27.70 14.27
CA ALA A 411 -3.72 -27.19 15.15
C ALA A 411 -5.12 -27.62 14.75
N SER A 412 -5.40 -27.69 13.43
CA SER A 412 -6.71 -28.08 12.90
C SER A 412 -6.91 -29.57 12.74
N GLY A 413 -5.81 -30.36 12.64
CA GLY A 413 -5.87 -31.78 12.28
C GLY A 413 -6.30 -32.03 10.83
N ALA A 414 -6.22 -31.01 9.96
CA ALA A 414 -6.61 -31.14 8.56
C ALA A 414 -5.59 -31.98 7.75
N ASP A 415 -6.03 -32.60 6.66
CA ASP A 415 -5.16 -33.32 5.72
C ASP A 415 -4.14 -32.37 5.08
N ILE A 416 -4.57 -31.18 4.71
CA ILE A 416 -3.81 -30.17 3.97
C ILE A 416 -3.97 -28.81 4.64
N ALA A 417 -2.93 -28.00 4.60
CA ALA A 417 -3.01 -26.58 4.96
C ALA A 417 -2.48 -25.71 3.82
N VAL A 418 -3.09 -24.54 3.68
CA VAL A 418 -2.61 -23.49 2.78
C VAL A 418 -2.57 -22.15 3.50
N MET A 419 -1.55 -21.35 3.19
CA MET A 419 -1.40 -19.97 3.64
C MET A 419 -1.02 -19.09 2.45
N ASN A 420 -1.78 -18.03 2.21
CA ASN A 420 -1.46 -17.10 1.13
C ASN A 420 -0.20 -16.29 1.45
N SER A 421 0.69 -16.16 0.49
CA SER A 421 1.95 -15.45 0.66
C SER A 421 1.74 -13.96 0.98
N GLY A 422 0.65 -13.34 0.49
CA GLY A 422 0.24 -11.98 0.83
C GLY A 422 -0.13 -11.79 2.30
N GLY A 423 -0.59 -12.84 2.96
CA GLY A 423 -0.90 -12.87 4.40
C GLY A 423 0.34 -12.92 5.30
N ILE A 424 1.54 -13.17 4.75
CA ILE A 424 2.82 -13.21 5.46
C ILE A 424 3.55 -11.90 5.21
N ARG A 425 3.48 -10.96 6.16
CA ARG A 425 3.86 -9.56 5.91
C ARG A 425 5.31 -9.22 6.23
N SER A 426 5.99 -9.98 7.08
CA SER A 426 7.37 -9.74 7.49
C SER A 426 8.16 -11.05 7.54
N ASP A 427 9.50 -10.96 7.47
CA ASP A 427 10.39 -12.05 7.84
C ASP A 427 10.36 -12.24 9.37
N LEU A 428 10.60 -13.45 9.84
CA LEU A 428 10.74 -13.72 11.27
C LEU A 428 12.22 -13.57 11.67
N PRO A 429 12.55 -12.71 12.66
CA PRO A 429 13.95 -12.42 13.01
C PRO A 429 14.67 -13.61 13.62
N ALA A 430 16.01 -13.56 13.64
CA ALA A 430 16.84 -14.53 14.34
C ALA A 430 16.85 -14.26 15.86
N GLY A 431 16.90 -15.32 16.66
CA GLY A 431 16.97 -15.22 18.13
C GLY A 431 15.66 -15.50 18.84
N GLU A 432 15.52 -15.00 20.08
CA GLU A 432 14.32 -15.15 20.89
C GLU A 432 13.18 -14.30 20.34
N LEU A 433 12.01 -14.89 20.17
CA LEU A 433 10.84 -14.25 19.56
C LEU A 433 9.92 -13.60 20.60
N THR A 434 9.37 -12.47 20.22
CA THR A 434 8.32 -11.77 20.94
C THR A 434 6.95 -11.95 20.26
N TYR A 435 5.86 -11.58 20.96
CA TYR A 435 4.54 -11.52 20.33
C TYR A 435 4.50 -10.51 19.18
N GLY A 436 5.22 -9.39 19.31
CA GLY A 436 5.34 -8.38 18.26
C GLY A 436 5.94 -8.92 16.96
N ASP A 437 6.93 -9.82 17.06
CA ASP A 437 7.53 -10.46 15.88
C ASP A 437 6.51 -11.32 15.12
N ILE A 438 5.72 -12.12 15.85
CA ILE A 438 4.66 -12.94 15.24
C ILE A 438 3.53 -12.06 14.69
N PHE A 439 3.21 -10.96 15.38
CA PHE A 439 2.21 -10.00 14.90
C PHE A 439 2.66 -9.36 13.58
N ALA A 440 3.92 -8.95 13.46
CA ALA A 440 4.46 -8.38 12.22
C ALA A 440 4.45 -9.37 11.05
N VAL A 441 4.59 -10.67 11.34
CA VAL A 441 4.49 -11.74 10.34
C VAL A 441 3.04 -11.94 9.87
N SER A 442 2.08 -11.98 10.80
CA SER A 442 0.67 -12.25 10.52
C SER A 442 -0.24 -11.24 11.23
N PRO A 443 -0.32 -9.99 10.73
CA PRO A 443 -1.03 -8.90 11.40
C PRO A 443 -2.54 -8.93 11.21
N PHE A 444 -3.04 -9.80 10.34
CA PHE A 444 -4.46 -9.96 10.08
C PHE A 444 -5.15 -10.77 11.17
N ASP A 445 -6.39 -10.42 11.49
CA ASP A 445 -7.22 -11.19 12.42
C ASP A 445 -8.00 -12.31 11.70
N ASN A 446 -7.36 -12.96 10.75
CA ASN A 446 -7.91 -14.11 10.04
C ASN A 446 -8.06 -15.32 10.96
N TYR A 447 -9.17 -16.02 10.82
CA TYR A 447 -9.47 -17.25 11.54
C TYR A 447 -9.20 -18.49 10.68
N PRO A 448 -8.85 -19.64 11.28
CA PRO A 448 -8.73 -20.87 10.54
C PRO A 448 -10.10 -21.30 9.99
N ALA A 449 -10.18 -21.57 8.69
CA ALA A 449 -11.34 -22.17 8.03
C ALA A 449 -10.95 -23.53 7.49
N VAL A 450 -11.74 -24.56 7.77
CA VAL A 450 -11.59 -25.90 7.17
C VAL A 450 -12.63 -26.07 6.07
N VAL A 451 -12.14 -26.35 4.87
CA VAL A 451 -12.96 -26.55 3.67
C VAL A 451 -12.77 -27.98 3.18
N ILE A 452 -13.87 -28.70 2.95
CA ILE A 452 -13.84 -30.08 2.42
C ILE A 452 -13.84 -30.03 0.90
N MET A 453 -12.72 -30.42 0.30
CA MET A 453 -12.45 -30.31 -1.14
C MET A 453 -12.05 -31.63 -1.77
N ASN A 454 -12.41 -31.84 -3.04
CA ASN A 454 -11.87 -32.94 -3.85
C ASN A 454 -10.56 -32.52 -4.55
N ALA A 455 -9.88 -33.50 -5.19
CA ALA A 455 -8.59 -33.25 -5.86
C ALA A 455 -8.68 -32.19 -6.96
N ALA A 456 -9.80 -32.09 -7.70
CA ALA A 456 -9.99 -31.09 -8.76
C ALA A 456 -10.14 -29.68 -8.18
N GLN A 457 -10.85 -29.51 -7.07
CA GLN A 457 -11.00 -28.23 -6.37
C GLN A 457 -9.68 -27.75 -5.76
N ILE A 458 -8.88 -28.66 -5.19
CA ILE A 458 -7.53 -28.37 -4.70
C ILE A 458 -6.63 -27.90 -5.86
N ALA A 459 -6.69 -28.57 -7.01
CA ALA A 459 -5.93 -28.16 -8.19
C ALA A 459 -6.36 -26.78 -8.68
N GLU A 460 -7.66 -26.47 -8.67
CA GLU A 460 -8.17 -25.16 -9.06
C GLU A 460 -7.72 -24.06 -8.09
N MET A 461 -7.76 -24.30 -6.78
CA MET A 461 -7.26 -23.40 -5.77
C MET A 461 -5.79 -23.01 -6.00
N LEU A 462 -4.93 -24.00 -6.25
CA LEU A 462 -3.50 -23.74 -6.52
C LEU A 462 -3.29 -22.99 -7.84
N ARG A 463 -4.10 -23.27 -8.88
CA ARG A 463 -4.03 -22.57 -10.17
C ARG A 463 -4.42 -21.10 -10.04
N ALA A 464 -5.48 -20.80 -9.31
CA ALA A 464 -5.99 -19.45 -9.16
C ALA A 464 -4.92 -18.50 -8.57
N THR A 465 -4.08 -18.98 -7.66
CA THR A 465 -3.01 -18.17 -7.05
C THR A 465 -1.71 -18.15 -7.85
N THR A 466 -1.50 -19.06 -8.79
CA THR A 466 -0.29 -19.04 -9.65
C THR A 466 -0.47 -18.19 -10.90
N SER A 467 -1.65 -17.64 -11.13
CA SER A 467 -1.94 -16.69 -12.20
C SER A 467 -2.03 -15.26 -11.65
N GLY A 468 -1.31 -14.30 -12.24
CA GLY A 468 -1.30 -12.89 -11.82
C GLY A 468 -0.31 -12.58 -10.69
N ASN A 469 -0.52 -11.42 -10.02
CA ASN A 469 0.40 -10.84 -9.03
C ASN A 469 0.06 -11.16 -7.57
N ARG A 470 -0.75 -12.19 -7.30
CA ARG A 470 -1.32 -12.47 -5.97
C ARG A 470 -0.41 -13.25 -5.03
N GLY A 471 0.75 -13.69 -5.50
CA GLY A 471 1.62 -14.62 -4.77
C GLY A 471 1.05 -16.04 -4.75
N ILE A 472 1.90 -17.01 -4.42
CA ILE A 472 1.53 -18.42 -4.37
C ILE A 472 1.05 -18.83 -2.97
N LEU A 473 0.34 -19.95 -2.88
CA LEU A 473 -0.03 -20.56 -1.59
C LEU A 473 1.14 -21.36 -1.04
N GLN A 474 1.56 -21.05 0.19
CA GLN A 474 2.46 -21.89 0.99
C GLN A 474 1.65 -23.09 1.50
N VAL A 475 2.23 -24.28 1.50
CA VAL A 475 1.46 -25.52 1.72
C VAL A 475 2.05 -26.45 2.77
N SER A 476 1.18 -27.25 3.40
CA SER A 476 1.54 -28.40 4.20
C SER A 476 0.60 -29.58 3.87
N GLY A 477 1.13 -30.81 3.90
CA GLY A 477 0.36 -32.01 3.55
C GLY A 477 0.30 -32.35 2.06
N ILE A 478 0.80 -31.45 1.20
CA ILE A 478 0.97 -31.68 -0.25
C ILE A 478 2.28 -31.08 -0.75
N ARG A 479 2.64 -31.46 -1.99
CA ARG A 479 3.69 -30.85 -2.80
C ARG A 479 3.09 -30.47 -4.16
N TYR A 480 3.56 -29.37 -4.77
CA TYR A 480 3.13 -29.02 -6.13
C TYR A 480 4.23 -28.37 -6.95
N THR A 481 4.10 -28.48 -8.27
CA THR A 481 5.05 -27.92 -9.23
C THR A 481 4.36 -26.86 -10.08
N VAL A 482 5.00 -25.70 -10.23
CA VAL A 482 4.56 -24.59 -11.06
C VAL A 482 5.55 -24.41 -12.20
N ASP A 483 5.06 -24.34 -13.43
CA ASP A 483 5.86 -24.04 -14.62
C ASP A 483 5.65 -22.58 -15.04
N ALA A 484 6.63 -21.73 -14.73
CA ALA A 484 6.56 -20.30 -15.01
C ALA A 484 6.61 -19.96 -16.52
N ALA A 485 7.17 -20.84 -17.39
CA ALA A 485 7.20 -20.62 -18.84
C ALA A 485 5.79 -20.60 -19.48
N LYS A 486 4.80 -21.20 -18.83
CA LYS A 486 3.41 -21.19 -19.31
C LYS A 486 2.70 -19.87 -19.17
N ASP A 487 3.35 -18.86 -18.57
CA ASP A 487 2.81 -17.49 -18.45
C ASP A 487 2.96 -16.65 -19.73
N ALA A 488 3.84 -17.03 -20.61
CA ALA A 488 4.08 -16.30 -21.86
C ALA A 488 2.91 -16.43 -22.85
N ASP A 489 1.98 -17.36 -22.60
CA ASP A 489 0.82 -17.57 -23.46
C ASP A 489 -0.37 -16.70 -22.99
N LYS A 490 -0.82 -15.81 -23.87
CA LYS A 490 -1.91 -14.85 -23.60
C LYS A 490 -3.30 -15.49 -23.45
N ASP A 491 -3.41 -16.82 -23.60
CA ASP A 491 -4.66 -17.54 -23.45
C ASP A 491 -4.91 -17.88 -21.97
N PRO A 492 -5.96 -17.32 -21.31
CA PRO A 492 -6.32 -17.66 -19.96
C PRO A 492 -6.55 -19.16 -19.72
N ALA A 493 -6.97 -19.91 -20.72
CA ALA A 493 -7.15 -21.37 -20.64
C ALA A 493 -5.83 -22.15 -20.57
N VAL A 494 -4.72 -21.56 -21.02
CA VAL A 494 -3.38 -22.16 -21.02
C VAL A 494 -2.54 -21.73 -19.81
N ARG A 495 -3.01 -20.76 -19.00
CA ARG A 495 -2.36 -20.30 -17.75
C ARG A 495 -2.31 -21.36 -16.65
N ASN A 496 -2.58 -22.62 -16.96
CA ASN A 496 -2.44 -23.72 -16.02
C ASN A 496 -0.96 -24.03 -15.76
N ARG A 497 -0.36 -23.24 -14.87
CA ARG A 497 1.02 -23.41 -14.45
C ARG A 497 1.25 -24.60 -13.52
N VAL A 498 0.22 -25.06 -12.80
CA VAL A 498 0.35 -26.20 -11.88
C VAL A 498 0.40 -27.48 -12.67
N THR A 499 1.58 -28.10 -12.73
CA THR A 499 1.83 -29.29 -13.57
C THR A 499 1.80 -30.60 -12.78
N SER A 500 1.95 -30.54 -11.45
CA SER A 500 1.92 -31.72 -10.59
C SER A 500 1.44 -31.33 -9.19
N ILE A 501 0.62 -32.21 -8.58
CA ILE A 501 0.23 -32.14 -7.17
C ILE A 501 0.33 -33.54 -6.59
N THR A 502 1.10 -33.70 -5.50
CA THR A 502 1.31 -34.98 -4.84
C THR A 502 1.16 -34.87 -3.32
N LEU A 503 0.88 -35.97 -2.68
CA LEU A 503 1.06 -36.14 -1.23
C LEU A 503 2.55 -36.14 -0.87
N PRO A 504 2.92 -36.03 0.42
CA PRO A 504 4.32 -36.01 0.83
C PRO A 504 5.12 -37.25 0.46
N ASP A 505 4.46 -38.41 0.30
CA ASP A 505 5.05 -39.67 -0.13
C ASP A 505 5.25 -39.79 -1.65
N GLY A 506 4.86 -38.75 -2.40
CA GLY A 506 4.96 -38.69 -3.86
C GLY A 506 3.77 -39.27 -4.60
N SER A 507 2.78 -39.86 -3.93
CA SER A 507 1.55 -40.37 -4.57
C SER A 507 0.64 -39.19 -5.03
N PRO A 508 -0.10 -39.35 -6.13
CA PRO A 508 -1.07 -38.33 -6.55
C PRO A 508 -2.23 -38.25 -5.57
N LEU A 509 -2.95 -37.13 -5.57
CA LEU A 509 -4.23 -37.02 -4.87
C LEU A 509 -5.23 -38.03 -5.44
N ASP A 510 -5.95 -38.74 -4.56
CA ASP A 510 -7.03 -39.65 -4.95
C ASP A 510 -8.23 -38.80 -5.43
N PRO A 511 -8.67 -38.95 -6.70
CA PRO A 511 -9.78 -38.19 -7.24
C PRO A 511 -11.14 -38.53 -6.61
N GLN A 512 -11.25 -39.64 -5.91
CA GLN A 512 -12.47 -40.06 -5.22
C GLN A 512 -12.53 -39.65 -3.76
N LYS A 513 -11.38 -39.21 -3.20
CA LYS A 513 -11.27 -38.76 -1.79
C LYS A 513 -11.66 -37.31 -1.63
N LEU A 514 -12.33 -36.98 -0.53
CA LEU A 514 -12.47 -35.63 -0.03
C LEU A 514 -11.38 -35.36 1.01
N TYR A 515 -10.73 -34.22 0.89
CA TYR A 515 -9.66 -33.77 1.78
C TYR A 515 -10.15 -32.60 2.62
N SER A 516 -9.80 -32.58 3.88
CA SER A 516 -9.94 -31.40 4.72
C SER A 516 -8.76 -30.45 4.46
N VAL A 517 -9.07 -29.22 4.05
CA VAL A 517 -8.07 -28.18 3.74
C VAL A 517 -8.29 -27.02 4.69
N VAL A 518 -7.29 -26.75 5.56
CA VAL A 518 -7.32 -25.55 6.42
C VAL A 518 -6.67 -24.38 5.70
N MET A 519 -7.30 -23.22 5.80
CA MET A 519 -6.86 -21.96 5.18
C MET A 519 -7.31 -20.75 6.01
N PRO A 520 -6.79 -19.53 5.77
CA PRO A 520 -7.38 -18.31 6.30
C PRO A 520 -8.86 -18.17 5.86
N ASP A 521 -9.73 -17.69 6.75
CA ASP A 521 -11.13 -17.40 6.43
C ASP A 521 -11.28 -16.37 5.30
N PHE A 522 -10.32 -15.47 5.14
CA PHE A 522 -10.18 -14.57 3.99
C PHE A 522 -10.19 -15.35 2.65
N ILE A 523 -9.39 -16.43 2.55
CA ILE A 523 -9.35 -17.31 1.36
C ILE A 523 -10.67 -18.07 1.21
N ALA A 524 -11.19 -18.60 2.32
CA ALA A 524 -12.47 -19.32 2.32
C ALA A 524 -13.67 -18.42 1.96
N ALA A 525 -13.57 -17.12 2.19
CA ALA A 525 -14.56 -16.12 1.76
C ALA A 525 -14.41 -15.68 0.30
N GLY A 526 -13.38 -16.15 -0.41
CA GLY A 526 -13.18 -15.86 -1.83
C GLY A 526 -12.05 -14.88 -2.13
N GLY A 527 -11.28 -14.46 -1.10
CA GLY A 527 -10.10 -13.61 -1.26
C GLY A 527 -9.03 -14.24 -2.16
N ASP A 528 -8.09 -13.44 -2.66
CA ASP A 528 -7.00 -13.82 -3.58
C ASP A 528 -7.50 -14.57 -4.84
N GLY A 529 -8.69 -14.17 -5.35
CA GLY A 529 -9.26 -14.75 -6.57
C GLY A 529 -9.98 -16.10 -6.40
N MET A 530 -10.28 -16.50 -5.15
CA MET A 530 -10.98 -17.76 -4.85
C MET A 530 -12.51 -17.68 -4.97
N ALA A 531 -13.09 -16.50 -5.27
CA ALA A 531 -14.53 -16.28 -5.20
C ALA A 531 -15.36 -17.31 -5.99
N ASP A 532 -14.98 -17.62 -7.22
CA ASP A 532 -15.74 -18.56 -8.06
C ASP A 532 -15.57 -20.01 -7.59
N LEU A 533 -14.37 -20.39 -7.17
CA LEU A 533 -14.12 -21.70 -6.60
C LEU A 533 -14.95 -21.89 -5.31
N MET A 534 -14.89 -20.91 -4.40
CA MET A 534 -15.59 -21.01 -3.11
C MET A 534 -17.12 -21.02 -3.27
N LYS A 535 -17.67 -20.27 -4.25
CA LYS A 535 -19.11 -20.37 -4.62
C LYS A 535 -19.52 -21.76 -5.12
N SER A 536 -18.58 -22.52 -5.71
CA SER A 536 -18.83 -23.89 -6.19
C SER A 536 -18.84 -24.93 -5.07
N ILE A 537 -18.35 -24.58 -3.87
CA ILE A 537 -18.28 -25.48 -2.72
C ILE A 537 -19.56 -25.32 -1.89
N PRO A 538 -20.27 -26.42 -1.57
CA PRO A 538 -21.45 -26.37 -0.72
C PRO A 538 -21.14 -25.74 0.66
N PRO A 539 -21.99 -24.84 1.18
CA PRO A 539 -21.72 -24.14 2.44
C PRO A 539 -21.52 -25.05 3.67
N ASP A 540 -22.16 -26.22 3.67
CA ASP A 540 -22.00 -27.25 4.72
C ASP A 540 -20.61 -27.91 4.73
N ARG A 541 -19.79 -27.67 3.71
CA ARG A 541 -18.39 -28.09 3.61
C ARG A 541 -17.39 -27.03 4.05
N VAL A 542 -17.85 -25.86 4.50
CA VAL A 542 -17.01 -24.75 4.97
C VAL A 542 -17.29 -24.52 6.45
N GLN A 543 -16.25 -24.64 7.28
CA GLN A 543 -16.34 -24.40 8.72
C GLN A 543 -15.25 -23.43 9.16
N ILE A 544 -15.64 -22.27 9.71
CA ILE A 544 -14.71 -21.28 10.26
C ILE A 544 -14.65 -21.43 11.78
N PHE A 545 -13.42 -21.41 12.33
CA PHE A 545 -13.17 -21.60 13.75
C PHE A 545 -12.83 -20.26 14.41
N TYR A 546 -13.84 -19.53 14.84
CA TYR A 546 -13.71 -18.18 15.41
C TYR A 546 -13.14 -18.11 16.84
N ALA A 547 -12.67 -19.22 17.41
CA ALA A 547 -12.17 -19.22 18.77
C ALA A 547 -10.82 -18.49 18.92
N ARG A 548 -9.94 -18.62 17.93
CA ARG A 548 -8.60 -18.02 17.94
C ARG A 548 -8.17 -17.64 16.52
N PRO A 549 -7.64 -16.43 16.32
CA PRO A 549 -6.99 -16.05 15.05
C PRO A 549 -5.82 -16.97 14.71
N ILE A 550 -5.49 -17.08 13.42
CA ILE A 550 -4.34 -17.85 12.93
C ILE A 550 -3.05 -17.44 13.64
N ARG A 551 -2.83 -16.15 13.83
CA ARG A 551 -1.67 -15.61 14.55
C ARG A 551 -1.50 -16.21 15.96
N ASP A 552 -2.57 -16.22 16.75
CA ASP A 552 -2.52 -16.74 18.11
C ASP A 552 -2.43 -18.27 18.12
N THR A 553 -3.05 -18.94 17.16
CA THR A 553 -2.89 -20.38 16.91
C THR A 553 -1.43 -20.71 16.60
N LEU A 554 -0.76 -19.92 15.77
CA LEU A 554 0.67 -20.05 15.47
C LEU A 554 1.51 -19.94 16.77
N VAL A 555 1.27 -18.92 17.60
CA VAL A 555 1.97 -18.77 18.89
C VAL A 555 1.81 -20.01 19.77
N ASP A 556 0.61 -20.56 19.90
CA ASP A 556 0.36 -21.74 20.73
C ASP A 556 1.10 -22.98 20.23
N VAL A 557 1.09 -23.21 18.91
CA VAL A 557 1.77 -24.35 18.30
C VAL A 557 3.29 -24.21 18.41
N LEU A 558 3.84 -23.02 18.17
CA LEU A 558 5.28 -22.78 18.30
C LEU A 558 5.76 -23.01 19.75
N LYS A 559 5.01 -22.56 20.74
CA LYS A 559 5.27 -22.84 22.18
C LYS A 559 5.23 -24.35 22.47
N LYS A 560 4.26 -25.08 21.90
CA LYS A 560 4.12 -26.53 22.03
C LYS A 560 5.29 -27.29 21.40
N TRP A 561 5.80 -26.83 20.23
CA TRP A 561 6.95 -27.47 19.58
C TRP A 561 8.22 -27.39 20.44
N ASN A 562 8.36 -26.38 21.26
CA ASN A 562 9.44 -26.21 22.26
C ASN A 562 10.84 -26.52 21.69
N ARG A 563 11.11 -26.06 20.48
CA ARG A 563 12.39 -26.23 19.77
C ARG A 563 12.70 -24.98 18.95
N PRO A 564 13.99 -24.67 18.74
CA PRO A 564 14.35 -23.59 17.82
C PRO A 564 13.85 -23.87 16.40
N LEU A 565 13.35 -22.83 15.74
CA LEU A 565 12.97 -22.87 14.32
C LEU A 565 14.22 -22.70 13.45
N SER A 566 14.37 -23.52 12.44
CA SER A 566 15.47 -23.44 11.47
C SER A 566 14.94 -23.13 10.08
N PRO A 567 15.60 -22.28 9.28
CA PRO A 567 15.20 -22.01 7.93
C PRO A 567 15.41 -23.27 7.06
N ALA A 568 14.33 -23.85 6.57
CA ALA A 568 14.38 -25.00 5.68
C ALA A 568 13.40 -24.82 4.51
N VAL A 569 13.90 -25.03 3.31
CA VAL A 569 13.12 -25.24 2.09
C VAL A 569 13.09 -26.75 1.84
N GLU A 570 11.90 -27.35 1.74
CA GLU A 570 11.71 -28.80 1.76
C GLU A 570 11.26 -29.36 0.39
N GLY A 571 11.21 -28.51 -0.64
CA GLY A 571 10.74 -28.89 -1.97
C GLY A 571 9.24 -29.14 -2.02
N ARG A 572 8.48 -28.41 -1.18
CA ARG A 572 7.00 -28.48 -1.21
C ARG A 572 6.45 -27.79 -2.45
N ILE A 573 7.15 -26.75 -2.92
CA ILE A 573 6.78 -25.95 -4.09
C ILE A 573 7.97 -25.90 -5.03
N THR A 574 7.85 -26.53 -6.18
CA THR A 574 8.88 -26.52 -7.21
C THR A 574 8.54 -25.53 -8.29
N MET A 575 9.40 -24.55 -8.52
CA MET A 575 9.25 -23.57 -9.59
C MET A 575 10.14 -23.98 -10.77
N LEU A 576 9.54 -24.26 -11.92
CA LEU A 576 10.25 -24.54 -13.19
C LEU A 576 10.28 -23.29 -14.06
N ASN A 577 11.33 -23.17 -14.87
CA ASN A 577 11.45 -22.12 -15.91
C ASN A 577 11.26 -20.69 -15.38
N LEU A 578 11.60 -20.42 -14.11
CA LEU A 578 11.71 -19.05 -13.62
C LEU A 578 12.80 -18.34 -14.41
N GLU A 579 12.45 -17.23 -15.07
CA GLU A 579 13.48 -16.32 -15.54
C GLU A 579 14.27 -15.81 -14.33
N PRO A 580 15.63 -15.75 -14.41
CA PRO A 580 16.40 -15.11 -13.35
C PRO A 580 15.89 -13.69 -13.16
N ALA A 581 15.69 -13.27 -11.92
CA ALA A 581 15.31 -11.90 -11.59
C ALA A 581 16.30 -10.95 -12.29
N LYS A 582 15.78 -10.16 -13.23
CA LYS A 582 16.54 -9.15 -13.98
C LYS A 582 16.94 -8.02 -13.09
#